data_d7a6d528c53cb32d9ba5c1b9a84dd05c
#
_entry.id   d7a6d528c53cb32d9ba5c1b9a84dd05c
#
_cell.length_a   1.000
_cell.length_b   1.000
_cell.length_c   1.000
_cell.angle_alpha   90.00
_cell.angle_beta   90.00
_cell.angle_gamma   90.00
#
_symmetry.space_group_name_H-M   'P 1'
#
loop_
_entity.id
_entity.type
_entity.pdbx_description
1 polymer ?
#
loop_
_entity_poly.entity_id
_entity_poly.type
_entity_poly.pdbx_seq_one_letter_code
_entity_poly.pdbx_strand_id
1 'polypeptide(L)'
;MIETLLQSPSSWTNFFIFFGLAVLLLFAVLGFVTYGILAERKVMGFMQGRIGPNQVGGRFGLLQTVADVLKLLLKEDSIPKAADKPLFILAPVIAFAPAFMVLAVIPFTDKFQFADIGVGLLYYIAVSGITTIGVVTGGWASNNKYSLLGGMRAAAQMISYEIPLVMSVIGVVLLAGSLNLNEIVAAQENVWYIFVQPIGFVVFLIAAVAELNRTPFDLPEAESELVSGYHTEYSGFRWAFFMLSEYVYFFGMSSLITVLFLGGWNPVMFLGFIPGAVWFALKFSSVVFLLIWFRVTFPRIRGDQLMEFGWKVLLPTALANIFLTALIKELFF
;
A
#
# COMPACT_ATOMS: atom_id res chain seq x y z
N MET A 1 14.58 -14.71 19.68
CA MET A 1 14.08 -13.80 20.73
C MET A 1 12.56 -13.55 20.58
N ILE A 2 12.05 -13.25 19.37
CA ILE A 2 10.59 -13.09 19.17
C ILE A 2 9.86 -14.44 19.33
N GLU A 3 10.38 -15.53 18.81
CA GLU A 3 9.81 -16.88 18.98
C GLU A 3 9.71 -17.33 20.44
N THR A 4 10.70 -17.02 21.27
CA THR A 4 10.66 -17.34 22.71
C THR A 4 9.65 -16.51 23.48
N LEU A 5 9.35 -15.28 23.00
CA LEU A 5 8.31 -14.42 23.54
C LEU A 5 6.90 -14.87 23.14
N LEU A 6 6.74 -15.46 21.96
CA LEU A 6 5.46 -16.00 21.49
C LEU A 6 5.02 -17.25 22.26
N GLN A 7 5.97 -18.01 22.81
CA GLN A 7 5.69 -19.23 23.59
C GLN A 7 5.13 -18.96 25.00
N SER A 8 5.18 -17.71 25.50
CA SER A 8 4.60 -17.33 26.79
C SER A 8 3.70 -16.10 26.71
N PRO A 9 2.54 -16.18 26.04
CA PRO A 9 1.71 -15.02 25.69
C PRO A 9 1.02 -14.32 26.86
N SER A 10 1.02 -14.87 28.05
CA SER A 10 0.27 -14.37 29.20
C SER A 10 1.03 -13.44 30.17
N SER A 11 2.28 -13.09 29.85
CA SER A 11 3.07 -12.17 30.70
C SER A 11 2.87 -10.71 30.28
N TRP A 12 2.60 -9.82 31.24
CA TRP A 12 2.57 -8.37 31.04
C TRP A 12 3.85 -7.85 30.39
N THR A 13 4.98 -8.48 30.68
CA THR A 13 6.29 -8.17 30.08
C THR A 13 6.26 -8.33 28.55
N ASN A 14 5.70 -9.44 28.07
CA ASN A 14 5.58 -9.70 26.63
C ASN A 14 4.65 -8.69 25.96
N PHE A 15 3.54 -8.32 26.61
CA PHE A 15 2.64 -7.29 26.10
C PHE A 15 3.38 -5.95 25.90
N PHE A 16 4.14 -5.50 26.90
CA PHE A 16 4.89 -4.23 26.80
C PHE A 16 6.01 -4.29 25.74
N ILE A 17 6.65 -5.44 25.55
CA ILE A 17 7.66 -5.63 24.49
C ILE A 17 7.00 -5.52 23.11
N PHE A 18 5.90 -6.24 22.88
CA PHE A 18 5.17 -6.16 21.60
C PHE A 18 4.60 -4.78 21.34
N PHE A 19 4.07 -4.12 22.38
CA PHE A 19 3.60 -2.74 22.27
C PHE A 19 4.75 -1.80 21.90
N GLY A 20 5.92 -1.94 22.54
CA GLY A 20 7.11 -1.16 22.21
C GLY A 20 7.58 -1.38 20.77
N LEU A 21 7.58 -2.62 20.30
CA LEU A 21 7.92 -2.96 18.90
C LEU A 21 6.91 -2.39 17.91
N ALA A 22 5.61 -2.43 18.23
CA ALA A 22 4.57 -1.84 17.38
C ALA A 22 4.70 -0.31 17.30
N VAL A 23 5.02 0.35 18.43
CA VAL A 23 5.30 1.79 18.45
C VAL A 23 6.55 2.12 17.64
N LEU A 24 7.59 1.32 17.73
CA LEU A 24 8.81 1.49 16.93
C LEU A 24 8.51 1.35 15.43
N LEU A 25 7.72 0.34 15.04
CA LEU A 25 7.26 0.19 13.65
C LEU A 25 6.46 1.41 13.20
N LEU A 26 5.54 1.90 14.03
CA LEU A 26 4.76 3.09 13.73
C LEU A 26 5.68 4.29 13.44
N PHE A 27 6.68 4.54 14.27
CA PHE A 27 7.64 5.63 14.04
C PHE A 27 8.49 5.42 12.79
N ALA A 28 8.90 4.19 12.49
CA ALA A 28 9.63 3.88 11.27
C ALA A 28 8.79 4.16 10.01
N VAL A 29 7.51 3.76 10.03
CA VAL A 29 6.56 4.01 8.94
C VAL A 29 6.24 5.50 8.82
N LEU A 30 6.03 6.22 9.92
CA LEU A 30 5.85 7.68 9.90
C LEU A 30 7.07 8.40 9.34
N GLY A 31 8.28 7.93 9.65
CA GLY A 31 9.52 8.41 9.05
C GLY A 31 9.54 8.19 7.53
N PHE A 32 9.17 6.98 7.09
CA PHE A 32 9.03 6.69 5.66
C PHE A 32 7.99 7.60 4.99
N VAL A 33 6.81 7.77 5.59
CA VAL A 33 5.76 8.64 5.05
C VAL A 33 6.28 10.08 4.91
N THR A 34 6.94 10.60 5.95
CA THR A 34 7.50 11.95 5.96
C THR A 34 8.46 12.18 4.79
N TYR A 35 9.42 11.28 4.61
CA TYR A 35 10.40 11.40 3.53
C TYR A 35 9.88 10.88 2.18
N GLY A 36 8.92 9.96 2.18
CA GLY A 36 8.22 9.49 0.98
C GLY A 36 7.45 10.61 0.27
N ILE A 37 6.70 11.41 1.02
CA ILE A 37 6.00 12.59 0.50
C ILE A 37 6.99 13.61 -0.07
N LEU A 38 8.11 13.84 0.62
CA LEU A 38 9.16 14.73 0.14
C LEU A 38 9.80 14.19 -1.15
N ALA A 39 10.13 12.91 -1.18
CA ALA A 39 10.72 12.24 -2.35
C ALA A 39 9.78 12.32 -3.56
N GLU A 40 8.49 12.06 -3.36
CA GLU A 40 7.48 12.17 -4.42
C GLU A 40 7.41 13.59 -4.99
N ARG A 41 7.35 14.62 -4.14
CA ARG A 41 7.36 16.03 -4.58
C ARG A 41 8.65 16.41 -5.30
N LYS A 42 9.80 15.87 -4.89
CA LYS A 42 11.10 16.08 -5.55
C LYS A 42 11.18 15.41 -6.90
N VAL A 43 10.81 14.13 -6.98
CA VAL A 43 10.79 13.37 -8.24
C VAL A 43 9.85 14.02 -9.24
N MET A 44 8.63 14.39 -8.82
CA MET A 44 7.71 15.15 -9.65
C MET A 44 8.32 16.48 -10.14
N GLY A 45 8.98 17.23 -9.26
CA GLY A 45 9.65 18.47 -9.62
C GLY A 45 10.70 18.25 -10.71
N PHE A 46 11.59 17.27 -10.53
CA PHE A 46 12.64 16.95 -11.50
C PHE A 46 12.08 16.52 -12.86
N MET A 47 11.05 15.66 -12.86
CA MET A 47 10.41 15.22 -14.10
C MET A 47 9.68 16.35 -14.84
N GLN A 48 9.18 17.34 -14.11
CA GLN A 48 8.52 18.52 -14.66
C GLN A 48 9.49 19.68 -14.98
N GLY A 49 10.80 19.48 -14.86
CA GLY A 49 11.82 20.51 -15.11
C GLY A 49 11.82 21.66 -14.09
N ARG A 50 11.27 21.47 -12.88
CA ARG A 50 11.22 22.45 -11.80
C ARG A 50 11.89 21.96 -10.52
N ILE A 51 12.31 22.90 -9.68
CA ILE A 51 12.86 22.57 -8.36
C ILE A 51 11.71 22.21 -7.42
N GLY A 52 11.81 21.04 -6.79
CA GLY A 52 10.87 20.63 -5.72
C GLY A 52 11.03 21.49 -4.46
N PRO A 53 10.30 21.15 -3.34
CA PRO A 53 10.36 21.94 -2.10
C PRO A 53 11.79 22.12 -1.59
N ASN A 54 12.20 23.38 -1.30
CA ASN A 54 13.56 23.73 -0.87
C ASN A 54 13.61 24.88 0.14
N GLN A 55 12.46 25.36 0.66
CA GLN A 55 12.40 26.53 1.53
C GLN A 55 12.58 26.20 3.01
N VAL A 56 12.05 25.05 3.47
CA VAL A 56 12.05 24.66 4.89
C VAL A 56 12.99 23.49 5.11
N GLY A 57 13.98 23.65 6.01
CA GLY A 57 14.95 22.58 6.30
C GLY A 57 16.16 22.53 5.37
N GLY A 58 16.61 23.68 4.89
CA GLY A 58 17.82 23.84 4.07
C GLY A 58 17.61 23.52 2.60
N ARG A 59 18.71 23.40 1.85
CA ARG A 59 18.74 23.24 0.38
C ARG A 59 17.91 22.07 -0.15
N PHE A 60 17.71 21.03 0.65
CA PHE A 60 16.95 19.84 0.26
C PHE A 60 15.49 19.85 0.73
N GLY A 61 15.07 20.85 1.52
CA GLY A 61 13.70 20.94 2.00
C GLY A 61 13.29 19.83 2.97
N LEU A 62 14.23 19.29 3.77
CA LEU A 62 14.03 18.09 4.60
C LEU A 62 12.93 18.24 5.67
N LEU A 63 12.67 19.45 6.14
CA LEU A 63 11.66 19.73 7.15
C LEU A 63 10.31 20.17 6.55
N GLN A 64 10.15 20.14 5.23
CA GLN A 64 8.91 20.58 4.57
C GLN A 64 7.70 19.76 5.03
N THR A 65 7.80 18.45 5.06
CA THR A 65 6.70 17.57 5.48
C THR A 65 6.38 17.74 6.97
N VAL A 66 7.41 17.99 7.81
CA VAL A 66 7.19 18.30 9.23
C VAL A 66 6.40 19.61 9.39
N ALA A 67 6.74 20.63 8.60
CA ALA A 67 5.99 21.90 8.58
C ALA A 67 4.54 21.69 8.11
N ASP A 68 4.31 20.83 7.11
CA ASP A 68 2.97 20.49 6.62
C ASP A 68 2.16 19.78 7.72
N VAL A 69 2.75 18.84 8.48
CA VAL A 69 2.10 18.16 9.62
C VAL A 69 1.77 19.15 10.72
N LEU A 70 2.70 20.02 11.10
CA LEU A 70 2.46 21.06 12.14
C LEU A 70 1.33 21.99 11.71
N LYS A 71 1.28 22.42 10.44
CA LYS A 71 0.19 23.21 9.90
C LYS A 71 -1.16 22.51 10.05
N LEU A 72 -1.24 21.19 9.76
CA LEU A 72 -2.48 20.42 9.87
C LEU A 72 -2.91 20.21 11.33
N LEU A 73 -1.96 20.07 12.25
CA LEU A 73 -2.24 19.98 13.69
C LEU A 73 -2.80 21.28 14.28
N LEU A 74 -2.29 22.43 13.80
CA LEU A 74 -2.73 23.76 14.25
C LEU A 74 -3.98 24.27 13.53
N LYS A 75 -4.36 23.62 12.44
CA LYS A 75 -5.53 24.01 11.66
C LYS A 75 -6.81 23.63 12.40
N GLU A 76 -7.78 24.57 12.41
CA GLU A 76 -9.10 24.34 12.99
C GLU A 76 -9.81 23.16 12.31
N ASP A 77 -10.36 22.27 13.12
CA ASP A 77 -11.09 21.09 12.69
C ASP A 77 -12.59 21.39 12.67
N SER A 78 -13.15 21.54 11.48
CA SER A 78 -14.55 21.85 11.26
C SER A 78 -15.34 20.60 10.92
N ILE A 79 -16.45 20.36 11.63
CA ILE A 79 -17.43 19.30 11.31
C ILE A 79 -18.67 19.97 10.73
N PRO A 80 -19.14 19.58 9.52
CA PRO A 80 -20.37 20.09 8.96
C PRO A 80 -21.57 19.82 9.88
N LYS A 81 -22.50 20.77 9.99
CA LYS A 81 -23.68 20.64 10.86
C LYS A 81 -24.59 19.46 10.47
N ALA A 82 -24.64 19.14 9.19
CA ALA A 82 -25.48 18.09 8.61
C ALA A 82 -24.78 16.71 8.59
N ALA A 83 -23.51 16.63 8.97
CA ALA A 83 -22.75 15.37 8.99
C ALA A 83 -23.17 14.46 10.15
N ASP A 84 -23.11 13.15 9.92
CA ASP A 84 -23.25 12.14 10.97
C ASP A 84 -21.95 12.09 11.77
N LYS A 85 -21.94 12.79 12.93
CA LYS A 85 -20.75 12.99 13.75
C LYS A 85 -20.02 11.71 14.18
N PRO A 86 -20.71 10.65 14.70
CA PRO A 86 -20.03 9.42 15.07
C PRO A 86 -19.30 8.77 13.90
N LEU A 87 -19.97 8.60 12.76
CA LEU A 87 -19.39 7.99 11.57
C LEU A 87 -18.30 8.86 10.96
N PHE A 88 -18.51 10.19 10.96
CA PHE A 88 -17.51 11.15 10.47
C PHE A 88 -16.18 11.10 11.24
N ILE A 89 -16.26 10.87 12.57
CA ILE A 89 -15.05 10.74 13.43
C ILE A 89 -14.41 9.36 13.26
N LEU A 90 -15.21 8.29 13.10
CA LEU A 90 -14.71 6.93 12.99
C LEU A 90 -14.12 6.60 11.62
N ALA A 91 -14.60 7.21 10.54
CA ALA A 91 -14.17 6.88 9.18
C ALA A 91 -12.65 6.96 8.96
N PRO A 92 -11.92 8.01 9.39
CA PRO A 92 -10.46 8.05 9.28
C PRO A 92 -9.75 6.94 10.05
N VAL A 93 -10.31 6.52 11.20
CA VAL A 93 -9.77 5.43 12.03
C VAL A 93 -9.97 4.09 11.32
N ILE A 94 -11.16 3.85 10.75
CA ILE A 94 -11.47 2.63 9.98
C ILE A 94 -10.59 2.53 8.72
N ALA A 95 -10.22 3.65 8.11
CA ALA A 95 -9.29 3.66 6.99
C ALA A 95 -7.84 3.42 7.43
N PHE A 96 -7.39 4.05 8.51
CA PHE A 96 -6.00 4.02 8.95
C PHE A 96 -5.61 2.70 9.64
N ALA A 97 -6.47 2.18 10.53
CA ALA A 97 -6.11 1.01 11.33
C ALA A 97 -5.78 -0.22 10.46
N PRO A 98 -6.57 -0.61 9.45
CA PRO A 98 -6.23 -1.70 8.55
C PRO A 98 -4.94 -1.46 7.78
N ALA A 99 -4.72 -0.24 7.27
CA ALA A 99 -3.51 0.11 6.56
C ALA A 99 -2.23 -0.11 7.39
N PHE A 100 -2.31 0.07 8.70
CA PHE A 100 -1.22 -0.23 9.62
C PHE A 100 -1.15 -1.72 9.98
N MET A 101 -2.30 -2.39 10.15
CA MET A 101 -2.38 -3.81 10.52
C MET A 101 -1.78 -4.73 9.47
N VAL A 102 -1.87 -4.41 8.17
CA VAL A 102 -1.28 -5.23 7.10
C VAL A 102 0.24 -5.35 7.22
N LEU A 103 0.91 -4.39 7.88
CA LEU A 103 2.36 -4.41 8.08
C LEU A 103 2.83 -5.50 9.06
N ALA A 104 1.93 -5.99 9.91
CA ALA A 104 2.26 -7.01 10.90
C ALA A 104 2.75 -8.33 10.29
N VAL A 105 2.25 -8.69 9.12
CA VAL A 105 2.57 -9.95 8.43
C VAL A 105 3.70 -9.82 7.41
N ILE A 106 4.16 -8.59 7.10
CA ILE A 106 5.23 -8.39 6.12
C ILE A 106 6.58 -8.78 6.72
N PRO A 107 7.30 -9.73 6.13
CA PRO A 107 8.64 -10.05 6.54
C PRO A 107 9.63 -9.08 5.91
N PHE A 108 10.24 -8.23 6.72
CA PHE A 108 11.26 -7.26 6.25
C PHE A 108 12.65 -7.90 6.12
N THR A 109 12.94 -8.90 6.96
CA THR A 109 14.15 -9.71 6.91
C THR A 109 13.83 -11.12 7.40
N ASP A 110 14.79 -12.04 7.25
CA ASP A 110 14.71 -13.43 7.78
C ASP A 110 14.39 -13.49 9.27
N LYS A 111 14.74 -12.46 10.05
CA LYS A 111 14.61 -12.40 11.52
C LYS A 111 13.61 -11.34 12.01
N PHE A 112 13.14 -10.48 11.15
CA PHE A 112 12.31 -9.35 11.54
C PHE A 112 10.95 -9.38 10.84
N GLN A 113 10.01 -10.00 11.51
CA GLN A 113 8.60 -10.04 11.21
C GLN A 113 7.83 -9.94 12.53
N PHE A 114 6.72 -9.20 12.56
CA PHE A 114 5.92 -9.05 13.78
C PHE A 114 5.06 -10.26 14.07
N ALA A 115 4.41 -10.81 13.03
CA ALA A 115 3.54 -11.96 13.14
C ALA A 115 3.82 -12.93 11.98
N ASP A 116 4.40 -14.08 12.29
CA ASP A 116 4.53 -15.17 11.33
C ASP A 116 3.26 -16.02 11.38
N ILE A 117 2.38 -15.77 10.39
CA ILE A 117 1.09 -16.44 10.28
C ILE A 117 1.13 -17.33 9.03
N GLY A 118 0.80 -18.63 9.16
CA GLY A 118 0.77 -19.56 8.04
C GLY A 118 -0.11 -19.13 6.85
N VAL A 119 -1.09 -18.25 7.10
CA VAL A 119 -1.98 -17.64 6.12
C VAL A 119 -1.76 -16.12 6.00
N GLY A 120 -0.52 -15.66 6.18
CA GLY A 120 -0.16 -14.23 6.22
C GLY A 120 -0.60 -13.45 4.99
N LEU A 121 -0.50 -14.04 3.81
CA LEU A 121 -0.94 -13.43 2.56
C LEU A 121 -2.46 -13.22 2.51
N LEU A 122 -3.24 -14.20 2.97
CA LEU A 122 -4.70 -14.07 3.05
C LEU A 122 -5.10 -12.99 4.08
N TYR A 123 -4.40 -12.95 5.23
CA TYR A 123 -4.59 -11.88 6.22
C TYR A 123 -4.34 -10.50 5.62
N TYR A 124 -3.26 -10.32 4.86
CA TYR A 124 -2.95 -9.06 4.19
C TYR A 124 -4.12 -8.61 3.31
N ILE A 125 -4.60 -9.48 2.41
CA ILE A 125 -5.68 -9.17 1.48
C ILE A 125 -6.99 -8.89 2.23
N ALA A 126 -7.35 -9.71 3.20
CA ALA A 126 -8.60 -9.52 3.95
C ALA A 126 -8.62 -8.21 4.76
N VAL A 127 -7.50 -7.83 5.36
CA VAL A 127 -7.40 -6.60 6.14
C VAL A 127 -7.34 -5.37 5.23
N SER A 128 -6.65 -5.45 4.07
CA SER A 128 -6.62 -4.34 3.12
C SER A 128 -8.02 -3.95 2.63
N GLY A 129 -8.89 -4.92 2.34
CA GLY A 129 -10.26 -4.67 1.90
C GLY A 129 -11.11 -3.86 2.91
N ILE A 130 -10.78 -3.90 4.21
CA ILE A 130 -11.49 -3.11 5.23
C ILE A 130 -11.29 -1.60 5.02
N THR A 131 -10.18 -1.16 4.43
CA THR A 131 -9.93 0.26 4.14
C THR A 131 -11.02 0.88 3.26
N THR A 132 -11.57 0.10 2.33
CA THR A 132 -12.68 0.52 1.47
C THR A 132 -13.91 0.93 2.28
N ILE A 133 -14.20 0.22 3.37
CA ILE A 133 -15.31 0.56 4.28
C ILE A 133 -15.07 1.94 4.91
N GLY A 134 -13.83 2.25 5.30
CA GLY A 134 -13.45 3.55 5.86
C GLY A 134 -13.71 4.70 4.88
N VAL A 135 -13.32 4.51 3.61
CA VAL A 135 -13.53 5.50 2.54
C VAL A 135 -15.02 5.72 2.25
N VAL A 136 -15.80 4.64 2.11
CA VAL A 136 -17.25 4.74 1.89
C VAL A 136 -17.95 5.42 3.07
N THR A 137 -17.58 5.03 4.30
CA THR A 137 -18.15 5.62 5.51
C THR A 137 -17.83 7.11 5.58
N GLY A 138 -16.60 7.52 5.22
CA GLY A 138 -16.20 8.93 5.16
C GLY A 138 -17.03 9.74 4.17
N GLY A 139 -17.23 9.22 2.96
CA GLY A 139 -18.08 9.83 1.94
C GLY A 139 -19.55 9.94 2.37
N TRP A 140 -20.11 8.89 2.97
CA TRP A 140 -21.49 8.85 3.45
C TRP A 140 -21.72 9.81 4.63
N ALA A 141 -20.85 9.75 5.65
CA ALA A 141 -20.98 10.53 6.87
C ALA A 141 -20.88 12.05 6.65
N SER A 142 -20.22 12.46 5.60
CA SER A 142 -20.06 13.88 5.19
C SER A 142 -21.37 14.55 4.78
N ASN A 143 -22.42 13.78 4.45
CA ASN A 143 -23.72 14.26 3.97
C ASN A 143 -23.62 15.29 2.83
N ASN A 144 -22.66 15.11 1.93
CA ASN A 144 -22.42 15.92 0.75
C ASN A 144 -22.50 15.03 -0.50
N LYS A 145 -23.16 15.53 -1.56
CA LYS A 145 -23.34 14.82 -2.84
C LYS A 145 -22.00 14.42 -3.47
N TYR A 146 -21.04 15.33 -3.48
CA TYR A 146 -19.71 15.09 -4.06
C TYR A 146 -18.90 14.09 -3.25
N SER A 147 -18.95 14.20 -1.92
CA SER A 147 -18.27 13.25 -1.03
C SER A 147 -18.86 11.84 -1.16
N LEU A 148 -20.19 11.72 -1.23
CA LEU A 148 -20.85 10.43 -1.43
C LEU A 148 -20.48 9.81 -2.78
N LEU A 149 -20.56 10.58 -3.86
CA LEU A 149 -20.17 10.10 -5.19
C LEU A 149 -18.68 9.70 -5.26
N GLY A 150 -17.80 10.48 -4.62
CA GLY A 150 -16.36 10.14 -4.51
C GLY A 150 -16.14 8.83 -3.77
N GLY A 151 -16.78 8.64 -2.61
CA GLY A 151 -16.68 7.40 -1.84
C GLY A 151 -17.24 6.18 -2.59
N MET A 152 -18.35 6.33 -3.31
CA MET A 152 -18.92 5.24 -4.14
C MET A 152 -18.02 4.89 -5.33
N ARG A 153 -17.41 5.88 -5.99
CA ARG A 153 -16.44 5.65 -7.08
C ARG A 153 -15.19 4.95 -6.56
N ALA A 154 -14.68 5.36 -5.39
CA ALA A 154 -13.55 4.70 -4.73
C ALA A 154 -13.84 3.24 -4.45
N ALA A 155 -15.00 2.95 -3.84
CA ALA A 155 -15.40 1.58 -3.52
C ALA A 155 -15.54 0.72 -4.78
N ALA A 156 -16.19 1.23 -5.81
CA ALA A 156 -16.35 0.51 -7.07
C ALA A 156 -15.00 0.18 -7.71
N GLN A 157 -14.04 1.10 -7.67
CA GLN A 157 -12.69 0.89 -8.16
C GLN A 157 -11.95 -0.15 -7.32
N MET A 158 -11.85 0.04 -6.01
CA MET A 158 -11.11 -0.86 -5.11
C MET A 158 -11.63 -2.29 -5.20
N ILE A 159 -12.94 -2.51 -5.07
CA ILE A 159 -13.56 -3.84 -5.17
C ILE A 159 -13.31 -4.49 -6.54
N SER A 160 -13.39 -3.71 -7.62
CA SER A 160 -13.21 -4.25 -8.98
C SER A 160 -11.76 -4.64 -9.28
N TYR A 161 -10.78 -3.96 -8.69
CA TYR A 161 -9.36 -4.23 -8.89
C TYR A 161 -8.78 -5.20 -7.86
N GLU A 162 -9.42 -5.38 -6.71
CA GLU A 162 -9.07 -6.41 -5.73
C GLU A 162 -9.16 -7.81 -6.34
N ILE A 163 -10.15 -8.07 -7.21
CA ILE A 163 -10.33 -9.38 -7.85
C ILE A 163 -9.14 -9.76 -8.76
N PRO A 164 -8.73 -8.96 -9.77
CA PRO A 164 -7.53 -9.23 -10.56
C PRO A 164 -6.25 -9.31 -9.73
N LEU A 165 -6.14 -8.49 -8.66
CA LEU A 165 -5.02 -8.52 -7.74
C LEU A 165 -4.90 -9.89 -7.06
N VAL A 166 -5.98 -10.37 -6.45
CA VAL A 166 -6.03 -11.69 -5.80
C VAL A 166 -5.75 -12.81 -6.80
N MET A 167 -6.30 -12.74 -8.02
CA MET A 167 -6.04 -13.75 -9.06
C MET A 167 -4.57 -13.80 -9.46
N SER A 168 -3.88 -12.65 -9.54
CA SER A 168 -2.45 -12.62 -9.84
C SER A 168 -1.61 -13.24 -8.73
N VAL A 169 -2.01 -13.04 -7.47
CA VAL A 169 -1.37 -13.62 -6.27
C VAL A 169 -1.54 -15.13 -6.21
N ILE A 170 -2.68 -15.67 -6.65
CA ILE A 170 -2.90 -17.14 -6.71
C ILE A 170 -1.80 -17.81 -7.55
N GLY A 171 -1.35 -17.19 -8.63
CA GLY A 171 -0.23 -17.72 -9.41
C GLY A 171 1.06 -17.83 -8.60
N VAL A 172 1.38 -16.84 -7.77
CA VAL A 172 2.54 -16.88 -6.84
C VAL A 172 2.38 -18.00 -5.81
N VAL A 173 1.18 -18.13 -5.22
CA VAL A 173 0.86 -19.19 -4.26
C VAL A 173 0.97 -20.58 -4.88
N LEU A 174 0.54 -20.74 -6.14
CA LEU A 174 0.70 -22.00 -6.88
C LEU A 174 2.17 -22.41 -7.01
N LEU A 175 3.08 -21.48 -7.29
CA LEU A 175 4.52 -21.78 -7.38
C LEU A 175 5.13 -22.09 -6.03
N ALA A 176 4.88 -21.24 -5.03
CA ALA A 176 5.45 -21.39 -3.69
C ALA A 176 4.87 -22.58 -2.90
N GLY A 177 3.60 -22.93 -3.16
CA GLY A 177 2.88 -23.98 -2.42
C GLY A 177 2.46 -23.56 -1.00
N SER A 178 2.56 -22.29 -0.64
CA SER A 178 2.26 -21.76 0.69
C SER A 178 1.63 -20.36 0.63
N LEU A 179 0.86 -20.02 1.69
CA LEU A 179 0.31 -18.69 1.95
C LEU A 179 1.17 -17.89 2.95
N ASN A 180 2.22 -18.51 3.49
CA ASN A 180 3.16 -17.86 4.40
C ASN A 180 4.15 -17.00 3.59
N LEU A 181 4.25 -15.72 3.93
CA LEU A 181 5.10 -14.77 3.22
C LEU A 181 6.60 -15.10 3.34
N ASN A 182 7.04 -15.70 4.47
CA ASN A 182 8.43 -16.16 4.62
C ASN A 182 8.74 -17.32 3.68
N GLU A 183 7.84 -18.30 3.57
CA GLU A 183 8.01 -19.45 2.69
C GLU A 183 7.98 -19.04 1.22
N ILE A 184 7.16 -18.03 0.87
CA ILE A 184 7.15 -17.44 -0.48
C ILE A 184 8.50 -16.81 -0.80
N VAL A 185 9.14 -16.11 0.14
CA VAL A 185 10.48 -15.54 -0.07
C VAL A 185 11.52 -16.65 -0.19
N ALA A 186 11.45 -17.66 0.67
CA ALA A 186 12.37 -18.80 0.62
C ALA A 186 12.27 -19.57 -0.71
N ALA A 187 11.07 -19.76 -1.25
CA ALA A 187 10.87 -20.40 -2.55
C ALA A 187 11.48 -19.62 -3.73
N GLN A 188 11.80 -18.34 -3.54
CA GLN A 188 12.46 -17.47 -4.54
C GLN A 188 13.99 -17.38 -4.37
N GLU A 189 14.61 -18.27 -3.62
CA GLU A 189 16.05 -18.23 -3.39
C GLU A 189 16.87 -18.36 -4.70
N ASN A 190 16.44 -19.23 -5.61
CA ASN A 190 17.13 -19.46 -6.88
C ASN A 190 16.70 -18.50 -7.98
N VAL A 191 15.40 -18.25 -8.14
CA VAL A 191 14.83 -17.43 -9.21
C VAL A 191 13.69 -16.58 -8.67
N TRP A 192 13.73 -15.28 -8.92
CA TRP A 192 12.65 -14.37 -8.55
C TRP A 192 11.42 -14.60 -9.43
N TYR A 193 10.25 -14.53 -8.83
CA TYR A 193 8.99 -14.79 -9.53
C TYR A 193 8.65 -13.76 -10.61
N ILE A 194 9.25 -12.58 -10.60
CA ILE A 194 9.11 -11.62 -11.71
C ILE A 194 9.55 -12.21 -13.05
N PHE A 195 10.53 -13.12 -13.07
CA PHE A 195 11.00 -13.78 -14.30
C PHE A 195 10.14 -14.98 -14.67
N VAL A 196 9.58 -15.69 -13.71
CA VAL A 196 8.73 -16.87 -13.93
C VAL A 196 7.31 -16.45 -14.27
N GLN A 197 6.83 -15.35 -13.70
CA GLN A 197 5.47 -14.82 -13.86
C GLN A 197 5.43 -13.34 -14.26
N PRO A 198 6.00 -12.95 -15.39
CA PRO A 198 6.00 -11.54 -15.80
C PRO A 198 4.57 -11.00 -16.03
N ILE A 199 3.65 -11.81 -16.54
CA ILE A 199 2.25 -11.44 -16.74
C ILE A 199 1.56 -11.20 -15.38
N GLY A 200 1.73 -12.12 -14.43
CA GLY A 200 1.21 -11.98 -13.07
C GLY A 200 1.74 -10.73 -12.37
N PHE A 201 3.02 -10.43 -12.52
CA PHE A 201 3.63 -9.21 -12.00
C PHE A 201 3.01 -7.94 -12.58
N VAL A 202 2.82 -7.86 -13.90
CA VAL A 202 2.22 -6.69 -14.57
C VAL A 202 0.76 -6.50 -14.14
N VAL A 203 -0.03 -7.58 -14.09
CA VAL A 203 -1.43 -7.53 -13.61
C VAL A 203 -1.48 -7.07 -12.16
N PHE A 204 -0.64 -7.64 -11.29
CA PHE A 204 -0.54 -7.22 -9.89
C PHE A 204 -0.16 -5.75 -9.75
N LEU A 205 0.84 -5.30 -10.48
CA LEU A 205 1.34 -3.92 -10.43
C LEU A 205 0.26 -2.92 -10.84
N ILE A 206 -0.48 -3.19 -11.92
CA ILE A 206 -1.58 -2.34 -12.38
C ILE A 206 -2.71 -2.32 -11.35
N ALA A 207 -3.11 -3.49 -10.84
CA ALA A 207 -4.15 -3.60 -9.83
C ALA A 207 -3.75 -2.90 -8.52
N ALA A 208 -2.49 -3.02 -8.10
CA ALA A 208 -1.95 -2.33 -6.93
C ALA A 208 -2.00 -0.80 -7.06
N VAL A 209 -1.65 -0.23 -8.23
CA VAL A 209 -1.77 1.21 -8.47
C VAL A 209 -3.22 1.66 -8.40
N ALA A 210 -4.16 0.86 -8.91
CA ALA A 210 -5.58 1.17 -8.87
C ALA A 210 -6.14 1.09 -7.43
N GLU A 211 -5.71 0.12 -6.63
CA GLU A 211 -6.12 -0.03 -5.23
C GLU A 211 -5.55 1.09 -4.34
N LEU A 212 -4.37 1.61 -4.69
CA LEU A 212 -3.79 2.79 -4.04
C LEU A 212 -4.46 4.11 -4.43
N ASN A 213 -5.48 4.11 -5.29
CA ASN A 213 -6.17 5.30 -5.82
C ASN A 213 -5.21 6.35 -6.41
N ARG A 214 -4.08 5.93 -6.96
CA ARG A 214 -3.06 6.83 -7.53
C ARG A 214 -3.20 6.94 -9.04
N THR A 215 -2.81 8.09 -9.58
CA THR A 215 -2.77 8.31 -11.03
C THR A 215 -2.01 7.17 -11.73
N PRO A 216 -2.56 6.54 -12.80
CA PRO A 216 -3.66 7.01 -13.66
C PRO A 216 -5.09 6.69 -13.16
N PHE A 217 -5.24 6.01 -12.04
CA PHE A 217 -6.52 5.53 -11.49
C PHE A 217 -7.06 6.40 -10.34
N ASP A 218 -6.79 7.69 -10.34
CA ASP A 218 -7.18 8.69 -9.33
C ASP A 218 -8.59 9.25 -9.61
N LEU A 219 -9.59 8.39 -9.66
CA LEU A 219 -10.98 8.77 -9.88
C LEU A 219 -11.70 9.32 -8.63
N PRO A 220 -11.42 8.81 -7.42
CA PRO A 220 -12.09 9.28 -6.22
C PRO A 220 -11.79 10.73 -5.87
N GLU A 221 -10.58 11.19 -6.18
CA GLU A 221 -10.06 12.52 -5.84
C GLU A 221 -10.07 13.50 -7.01
N ALA A 222 -10.77 13.16 -8.10
CA ALA A 222 -10.81 13.97 -9.31
C ALA A 222 -11.24 15.42 -9.03
N GLU A 223 -10.29 16.33 -8.80
CA GLU A 223 -10.55 17.75 -8.48
C GLU A 223 -11.46 18.44 -9.54
N SER A 224 -11.29 18.08 -10.80
CA SER A 224 -12.08 18.65 -11.90
C SER A 224 -13.54 18.19 -11.92
N GLU A 225 -13.87 17.06 -11.30
CA GLU A 225 -15.21 16.47 -11.33
C GLU A 225 -15.92 16.49 -9.96
N LEU A 226 -15.19 16.21 -8.87
CA LEU A 226 -15.75 15.96 -7.54
C LEU A 226 -15.17 16.87 -6.45
N VAL A 227 -14.47 17.95 -6.81
CA VAL A 227 -13.78 18.89 -5.92
C VAL A 227 -12.60 18.21 -5.19
N SER A 228 -12.87 17.32 -4.25
CA SER A 228 -11.86 16.50 -3.54
C SER A 228 -12.44 15.13 -3.13
N GLY A 229 -13.50 14.71 -3.80
CA GLY A 229 -14.15 13.43 -3.54
C GLY A 229 -14.58 13.25 -2.09
N TYR A 230 -14.29 12.08 -1.51
CA TYR A 230 -14.68 11.76 -0.12
C TYR A 230 -13.99 12.63 0.94
N HIS A 231 -12.89 13.30 0.61
CA HIS A 231 -12.17 14.22 1.49
C HIS A 231 -12.76 15.63 1.59
N THR A 232 -13.73 15.99 0.76
CA THR A 232 -14.20 17.38 0.57
C THR A 232 -14.56 18.08 1.87
N GLU A 233 -15.19 17.38 2.81
CA GLU A 233 -15.64 17.95 4.08
C GLU A 233 -14.63 17.75 5.23
N TYR A 234 -13.59 16.97 5.02
CA TYR A 234 -12.56 16.74 6.03
C TYR A 234 -11.54 17.86 6.05
N SER A 235 -11.19 18.33 7.25
CA SER A 235 -10.19 19.38 7.46
C SER A 235 -9.20 19.02 8.57
N GLY A 236 -8.13 19.79 8.67
CA GLY A 236 -7.15 19.66 9.74
C GLY A 236 -6.54 18.27 9.84
N PHE A 237 -6.43 17.76 11.06
CA PHE A 237 -5.76 16.49 11.32
C PHE A 237 -6.57 15.25 10.88
N ARG A 238 -7.90 15.36 10.78
CA ARG A 238 -8.75 14.25 10.26
C ARG A 238 -8.48 13.99 8.78
N TRP A 239 -8.33 15.02 7.98
CA TRP A 239 -7.88 14.89 6.61
C TRP A 239 -6.49 14.24 6.52
N ALA A 240 -5.57 14.63 7.43
CA ALA A 240 -4.25 14.05 7.50
C ALA A 240 -4.26 12.55 7.78
N PHE A 241 -5.22 12.02 8.56
CA PHE A 241 -5.35 10.58 8.79
C PHE A 241 -5.69 9.80 7.53
N PHE A 242 -6.53 10.30 6.64
CA PHE A 242 -6.78 9.65 5.35
C PHE A 242 -5.52 9.64 4.48
N MET A 243 -4.83 10.78 4.38
CA MET A 243 -3.56 10.86 3.65
C MET A 243 -2.50 9.93 4.25
N LEU A 244 -2.42 9.88 5.58
CA LEU A 244 -1.51 8.97 6.28
C LEU A 244 -1.85 7.50 5.98
N SER A 245 -3.13 7.14 5.99
CA SER A 245 -3.60 5.80 5.63
C SER A 245 -3.15 5.41 4.22
N GLU A 246 -3.31 6.30 3.25
CA GLU A 246 -2.88 6.07 1.86
C GLU A 246 -1.35 5.82 1.76
N TYR A 247 -0.54 6.64 2.44
CA TYR A 247 0.91 6.46 2.39
C TYR A 247 1.41 5.24 3.18
N VAL A 248 0.74 4.89 4.28
CA VAL A 248 1.04 3.64 5.01
C VAL A 248 0.68 2.42 4.15
N TYR A 249 -0.46 2.47 3.47
CA TYR A 249 -0.87 1.42 2.56
C TYR A 249 0.04 1.34 1.33
N PHE A 250 0.51 2.47 0.81
CA PHE A 250 1.53 2.54 -0.23
C PHE A 250 2.84 1.86 0.20
N PHE A 251 3.27 2.07 1.45
CA PHE A 251 4.42 1.36 2.02
C PHE A 251 4.15 -0.15 2.09
N GLY A 252 3.00 -0.56 2.58
CA GLY A 252 2.59 -1.96 2.68
C GLY A 252 2.55 -2.65 1.32
N MET A 253 1.92 -2.03 0.32
CA MET A 253 1.81 -2.57 -1.03
C MET A 253 3.17 -2.67 -1.72
N SER A 254 4.04 -1.66 -1.59
CA SER A 254 5.40 -1.71 -2.14
C SER A 254 6.23 -2.82 -1.50
N SER A 255 6.06 -3.04 -0.20
CA SER A 255 6.70 -4.16 0.52
C SER A 255 6.16 -5.51 0.05
N LEU A 256 4.86 -5.62 -0.16
CA LEU A 256 4.23 -6.85 -0.66
C LEU A 256 4.71 -7.21 -2.07
N ILE A 257 4.80 -6.24 -2.98
CA ILE A 257 5.37 -6.44 -4.33
C ILE A 257 6.80 -6.98 -4.22
N THR A 258 7.60 -6.41 -3.32
CA THR A 258 8.99 -6.84 -3.09
C THR A 258 9.07 -8.27 -2.60
N VAL A 259 8.18 -8.70 -1.71
CA VAL A 259 8.09 -10.06 -1.16
C VAL A 259 7.61 -11.05 -2.21
N LEU A 260 6.54 -10.73 -2.93
CA LEU A 260 5.88 -11.67 -3.84
C LEU A 260 6.65 -11.91 -5.14
N PHE A 261 7.28 -10.89 -5.71
CA PHE A 261 7.85 -10.97 -7.06
C PHE A 261 9.36 -10.76 -7.12
N LEU A 262 9.95 -10.03 -6.17
CA LEU A 262 11.36 -9.70 -6.18
C LEU A 262 12.19 -10.52 -5.18
N GLY A 263 11.59 -11.53 -4.54
CA GLY A 263 12.26 -12.42 -3.60
C GLY A 263 12.69 -11.74 -2.29
N GLY A 264 11.97 -10.70 -1.84
CA GLY A 264 12.20 -10.08 -0.53
C GLY A 264 13.67 -9.71 -0.29
N TRP A 265 14.27 -10.26 0.77
CA TRP A 265 15.67 -10.04 1.16
C TRP A 265 16.68 -10.91 0.43
N ASN A 266 16.25 -11.84 -0.45
CA ASN A 266 17.17 -12.71 -1.17
C ASN A 266 18.12 -11.91 -2.07
N PRO A 267 19.44 -12.20 -2.03
CA PRO A 267 20.42 -11.47 -2.84
C PRO A 267 20.26 -11.78 -4.34
N VAL A 268 20.80 -10.92 -5.18
CA VAL A 268 21.04 -11.24 -6.58
C VAL A 268 22.22 -12.21 -6.67
N MET A 269 22.11 -13.17 -7.55
CA MET A 269 22.94 -14.38 -7.79
C MET A 269 24.44 -14.29 -7.48
N PHE A 270 25.09 -13.11 -7.51
CA PHE A 270 26.53 -12.95 -7.28
C PHE A 270 26.90 -12.05 -6.10
N LEU A 271 25.94 -11.50 -5.37
CA LEU A 271 26.17 -10.45 -4.37
C LEU A 271 25.70 -10.86 -2.96
N GLY A 272 25.91 -12.11 -2.59
CA GLY A 272 25.52 -12.67 -1.29
C GLY A 272 26.26 -12.08 -0.06
N PHE A 273 27.28 -11.23 -0.26
CA PHE A 273 27.99 -10.56 0.82
C PHE A 273 27.22 -9.37 1.43
N ILE A 274 26.18 -8.88 0.75
CA ILE A 274 25.38 -7.75 1.24
C ILE A 274 24.28 -8.28 2.18
N PRO A 275 24.06 -7.66 3.36
CA PRO A 275 23.01 -8.04 4.28
C PRO A 275 21.62 -8.04 3.62
N GLY A 276 20.79 -9.04 3.91
CA GLY A 276 19.45 -9.17 3.32
C GLY A 276 18.54 -7.93 3.54
N ALA A 277 18.69 -7.24 4.70
CA ALA A 277 17.97 -5.98 4.95
C ALA A 277 18.28 -4.88 3.91
N VAL A 278 19.53 -4.80 3.45
CA VAL A 278 19.93 -3.82 2.42
C VAL A 278 19.33 -4.20 1.07
N TRP A 279 19.30 -5.50 0.73
CA TRP A 279 18.64 -5.98 -0.48
C TRP A 279 17.15 -5.68 -0.48
N PHE A 280 16.48 -5.94 0.64
CA PHE A 280 15.07 -5.57 0.78
C PHE A 280 14.85 -4.08 0.58
N ALA A 281 15.65 -3.23 1.24
CA ALA A 281 15.55 -1.77 1.13
C ALA A 281 15.78 -1.27 -0.30
N LEU A 282 16.74 -1.83 -1.04
CA LEU A 282 17.02 -1.46 -2.43
C LEU A 282 15.86 -1.85 -3.37
N LYS A 283 15.37 -3.08 -3.27
CA LYS A 283 14.23 -3.56 -4.06
C LYS A 283 12.96 -2.77 -3.74
N PHE A 284 12.67 -2.58 -2.46
CA PHE A 284 11.57 -1.77 -1.99
C PHE A 284 11.63 -0.33 -2.54
N SER A 285 12.81 0.31 -2.45
CA SER A 285 13.00 1.67 -2.97
C SER A 285 12.83 1.74 -4.49
N SER A 286 13.22 0.69 -5.22
CA SER A 286 12.99 0.62 -6.67
C SER A 286 11.50 0.53 -7.03
N VAL A 287 10.73 -0.25 -6.26
CA VAL A 287 9.27 -0.34 -6.43
C VAL A 287 8.60 0.99 -6.09
N VAL A 288 8.97 1.62 -4.97
CA VAL A 288 8.47 2.96 -4.58
C VAL A 288 8.75 3.98 -5.69
N PHE A 289 9.97 3.99 -6.22
CA PHE A 289 10.34 4.88 -7.33
C PHE A 289 9.51 4.61 -8.59
N LEU A 290 9.28 3.35 -8.94
CA LEU A 290 8.46 2.95 -10.09
C LEU A 290 7.01 3.45 -9.95
N LEU A 291 6.41 3.29 -8.77
CA LEU A 291 5.04 3.75 -8.50
C LEU A 291 4.93 5.28 -8.53
N ILE A 292 5.93 6.00 -7.99
CA ILE A 292 6.00 7.47 -8.11
C ILE A 292 6.16 7.88 -9.58
N TRP A 293 6.99 7.18 -10.33
CA TRP A 293 7.20 7.45 -11.75
C TRP A 293 5.90 7.30 -12.55
N PHE A 294 5.14 6.25 -12.30
CA PHE A 294 3.83 6.06 -12.94
C PHE A 294 2.89 7.22 -12.66
N ARG A 295 2.82 7.69 -11.42
CA ARG A 295 1.99 8.83 -11.03
C ARG A 295 2.29 10.10 -11.83
N VAL A 296 3.54 10.32 -12.20
CA VAL A 296 3.97 11.53 -12.91
C VAL A 296 3.84 11.41 -14.42
N THR A 297 3.93 10.19 -14.96
CA THR A 297 4.07 9.95 -16.40
C THR A 297 2.72 9.69 -17.08
N PHE A 298 1.82 8.94 -16.43
CA PHE A 298 0.57 8.54 -17.05
C PHE A 298 -0.53 9.61 -16.90
N PRO A 299 -1.31 9.87 -17.97
CA PRO A 299 -2.51 10.69 -17.86
C PRO A 299 -3.61 9.90 -17.14
N ARG A 300 -4.57 10.64 -16.55
CA ARG A 300 -5.75 10.06 -15.90
C ARG A 300 -6.65 9.34 -16.90
N ILE A 301 -7.17 8.18 -16.51
CA ILE A 301 -8.12 7.38 -17.28
C ILE A 301 -9.55 7.74 -16.84
N ARG A 302 -10.53 7.66 -17.75
CA ARG A 302 -11.95 7.86 -17.43
C ARG A 302 -12.52 6.66 -16.67
N GLY A 303 -13.54 6.91 -15.83
CA GLY A 303 -14.13 5.88 -14.96
C GLY A 303 -14.75 4.71 -15.71
N ASP A 304 -15.41 4.96 -16.83
CA ASP A 304 -15.97 3.94 -17.72
C ASP A 304 -14.86 3.02 -18.29
N GLN A 305 -13.80 3.62 -18.82
CA GLN A 305 -12.65 2.90 -19.37
C GLN A 305 -11.90 2.10 -18.29
N LEU A 306 -11.80 2.66 -17.09
CA LEU A 306 -11.15 2.00 -15.95
C LEU A 306 -11.91 0.73 -15.57
N MET A 307 -13.24 0.81 -15.40
CA MET A 307 -14.06 -0.35 -15.05
C MET A 307 -14.03 -1.41 -16.17
N GLU A 308 -14.13 -0.99 -17.42
CA GLU A 308 -14.04 -1.88 -18.57
C GLU A 308 -12.68 -2.58 -18.68
N PHE A 309 -11.59 -1.87 -18.43
CA PHE A 309 -10.24 -2.42 -18.42
C PHE A 309 -10.04 -3.47 -17.32
N GLY A 310 -10.51 -3.20 -16.10
CA GLY A 310 -10.44 -4.14 -14.98
C GLY A 310 -11.16 -5.47 -15.29
N TRP A 311 -12.39 -5.39 -15.76
CA TRP A 311 -13.23 -6.56 -15.98
C TRP A 311 -12.95 -7.29 -17.31
N LYS A 312 -12.68 -6.57 -18.42
CA LYS A 312 -12.52 -7.17 -19.75
C LYS A 312 -11.08 -7.53 -20.11
N VAL A 313 -10.09 -6.89 -19.45
CA VAL A 313 -8.68 -7.11 -19.76
C VAL A 313 -7.94 -7.73 -18.59
N LEU A 314 -7.93 -7.09 -17.40
CA LEU A 314 -7.11 -7.57 -16.29
C LEU A 314 -7.60 -8.89 -15.72
N LEU A 315 -8.90 -9.05 -15.51
CA LEU A 315 -9.44 -10.29 -14.96
C LEU A 315 -9.20 -11.50 -15.89
N PRO A 316 -9.51 -11.45 -17.20
CA PRO A 316 -9.20 -12.56 -18.11
C PRO A 316 -7.70 -12.86 -18.22
N THR A 317 -6.84 -11.82 -18.23
CA THR A 317 -5.38 -12.02 -18.25
C THR A 317 -4.86 -12.64 -16.95
N ALA A 318 -5.39 -12.27 -15.81
CA ALA A 318 -5.06 -12.89 -14.53
C ALA A 318 -5.46 -14.38 -14.49
N LEU A 319 -6.65 -14.71 -14.96
CA LEU A 319 -7.10 -16.10 -15.10
C LEU A 319 -6.20 -16.90 -16.06
N ALA A 320 -5.90 -16.35 -17.22
CA ALA A 320 -4.98 -16.99 -18.18
C ALA A 320 -3.59 -17.22 -17.56
N ASN A 321 -3.09 -16.26 -16.76
CA ASN A 321 -1.83 -16.41 -16.04
C ASN A 321 -1.84 -17.57 -15.04
N ILE A 322 -2.95 -17.81 -14.33
CA ILE A 322 -3.08 -18.95 -13.41
C ILE A 322 -2.92 -20.28 -14.16
N PHE A 323 -3.59 -20.44 -15.30
CA PHE A 323 -3.45 -21.64 -16.13
C PHE A 323 -2.03 -21.82 -16.68
N LEU A 324 -1.41 -20.74 -17.17
CA LEU A 324 -0.02 -20.76 -17.63
C LEU A 324 0.94 -21.14 -16.49
N THR A 325 0.73 -20.60 -15.32
CA THR A 325 1.55 -20.91 -14.13
C THR A 325 1.41 -22.37 -13.71
N ALA A 326 0.19 -22.91 -13.72
CA ALA A 326 -0.04 -24.32 -13.41
C ALA A 326 0.69 -25.22 -14.42
N LEU A 327 0.66 -24.90 -15.71
CA LEU A 327 1.41 -25.60 -16.74
C LEU A 327 2.93 -25.50 -16.54
N ILE A 328 3.45 -24.31 -16.25
CA ILE A 328 4.89 -24.11 -15.98
C ILE A 328 5.32 -24.92 -14.77
N LYS A 329 4.51 -24.93 -13.71
CA LYS A 329 4.80 -25.72 -12.52
C LYS A 329 4.89 -27.22 -12.82
N GLU A 330 3.95 -27.78 -13.57
CA GLU A 330 3.92 -29.21 -13.91
C GLU A 330 5.06 -29.61 -14.83
N LEU A 331 5.55 -28.71 -15.69
CA LEU A 331 6.60 -29.01 -16.68
C LEU A 331 8.02 -28.80 -16.14
N PHE A 332 8.23 -27.90 -15.21
CA PHE A 332 9.58 -27.45 -14.81
C PHE A 332 9.87 -27.54 -13.31
N PHE A 333 8.87 -27.75 -12.47
CA PHE A 333 8.98 -27.85 -11.00
C PHE A 333 8.30 -29.11 -10.47
#